data_231dce9f60a84516f739987980c00ef2
#
_entry.id   231dce9f60a84516f739987980c00ef2
#
_cell.length_a   1.000
_cell.length_b   1.000
_cell.length_c   1.000
_cell.angle_alpha   90.00
_cell.angle_beta   90.00
_cell.angle_gamma   90.00
#
_symmetry.space_group_name_H-M   'P 1'
#
loop_
_entity.id
_entity.type
_entity.pdbx_description
1 polymer ?
#
loop_
_entity_poly.entity_id
_entity_poly.type
_entity_poly.pdbx_seq_one_letter_code
_entity_poly.pdbx_strand_id
1 'polypeptide(L)'
;MAAQPDEEKAKVLIEAKLHMKNNQDIEAAFLQARSYARLLGSSAIVLCDKDYLLVYEKKDNFDRDSYKKYYWGELENPDVFNELKNKLNI
;
A
#
# COMPACT_ATOMS: atom_id res chain seq x y z
N MET A 1 -1.24 -5.39 -28.73
CA MET A 1 -2.58 -5.19 -28.19
C MET A 1 -2.61 -3.92 -27.38
N ALA A 2 -3.62 -3.15 -27.57
CA ALA A 2 -3.78 -2.00 -26.69
C ALA A 2 -4.25 -2.51 -25.33
N ALA A 3 -3.49 -2.20 -24.30
CA ALA A 3 -3.93 -2.51 -22.96
C ALA A 3 -5.20 -1.76 -22.67
N GLN A 4 -6.09 -2.38 -21.92
CA GLN A 4 -7.25 -1.67 -21.42
C GLN A 4 -6.78 -0.60 -20.44
N PRO A 5 -7.49 0.54 -20.35
CA PRO A 5 -7.11 1.55 -19.37
C PRO A 5 -6.96 0.99 -17.95
N ASP A 6 -7.80 0.02 -17.59
CA ASP A 6 -7.73 -0.60 -16.27
C ASP A 6 -6.48 -1.44 -16.11
N GLU A 7 -6.01 -2.05 -17.19
CA GLU A 7 -4.80 -2.85 -17.16
C GLU A 7 -3.54 -1.98 -17.05
N GLU A 8 -3.63 -0.74 -17.48
CA GLU A 8 -2.51 0.19 -17.41
C GLU A 8 -2.40 0.85 -16.04
N LYS A 9 -3.45 0.75 -15.22
CA LYS A 9 -3.44 1.32 -13.88
C LYS A 9 -2.83 0.34 -12.92
N ALA A 10 -1.92 0.84 -12.09
CA ALA A 10 -1.42 0.06 -10.96
C ALA A 10 -2.51 0.04 -9.88
N LYS A 11 -3.14 -1.11 -9.66
CA LYS A 11 -4.17 -1.25 -8.63
C LYS A 11 -3.60 -1.02 -7.25
N VAL A 12 -2.40 -1.49 -7.02
CA VAL A 12 -1.70 -1.36 -5.76
C VAL A 12 -0.35 -0.74 -6.03
N LEU A 13 -0.04 0.35 -5.34
CA LEU A 13 1.27 0.95 -5.38
C LEU A 13 2.05 0.51 -4.13
N ILE A 14 3.20 -0.08 -4.35
CA ILE A 14 4.05 -0.53 -3.25
C ILE A 14 5.29 0.36 -3.21
N GLU A 15 5.50 1.00 -2.06
CA GLU A 15 6.68 1.79 -1.80
C GLU A 15 7.49 1.08 -0.73
N ALA A 16 8.64 0.55 -1.10
CA ALA A 16 9.52 -0.18 -0.17
C ALA A 16 10.64 0.74 0.27
N LYS A 17 10.87 0.79 1.57
CA LYS A 17 11.95 1.56 2.18
C LYS A 17 12.83 0.63 3.00
N LEU A 18 14.09 1.01 3.14
CA LEU A 18 15.02 0.24 3.96
C LEU A 18 14.56 0.23 5.41
N HIS A 19 14.17 1.39 5.92
CA HIS A 19 13.68 1.57 7.27
C HIS A 19 12.56 2.60 7.31
N MET A 20 11.53 2.31 8.10
CA MET A 20 10.49 3.29 8.44
C MET A 20 10.36 3.31 9.96
N LYS A 21 11.37 3.88 10.64
CA LYS A 21 11.47 3.79 12.10
C LYS A 21 10.67 4.84 12.84
N ASN A 22 10.40 5.97 12.23
CA ASN A 22 9.71 7.06 12.90
C ASN A 22 8.66 7.67 11.99
N ASN A 23 7.85 8.57 12.57
CA ASN A 23 6.75 9.19 11.84
C ASN A 23 7.22 10.01 10.64
N GLN A 24 8.39 10.61 10.71
CA GLN A 24 8.93 11.38 9.60
C GLN A 24 9.23 10.49 8.40
N ASP A 25 9.81 9.32 8.65
CA ASP A 25 10.10 8.36 7.59
C ASP A 25 8.82 7.89 6.92
N ILE A 26 7.81 7.57 7.73
CA ILE A 26 6.52 7.09 7.23
C ILE A 26 5.83 8.20 6.43
N GLU A 27 5.86 9.43 6.93
CA GLU A 27 5.22 10.53 6.23
C GLU A 27 5.86 10.80 4.88
N ALA A 28 7.19 10.80 4.83
CA ALA A 28 7.90 11.01 3.57
C ALA A 28 7.56 9.92 2.56
N ALA A 29 7.56 8.67 2.99
CA ALA A 29 7.19 7.53 2.14
C ALA A 29 5.74 7.65 1.67
N PHE A 30 4.83 8.02 2.58
CA PHE A 30 3.42 8.17 2.24
C PHE A 30 3.19 9.27 1.21
N LEU A 31 3.78 10.43 1.39
CA LEU A 31 3.60 11.54 0.46
C LEU A 31 4.10 11.19 -0.93
N GLN A 32 5.24 10.53 -1.01
CA GLN A 32 5.79 10.07 -2.28
C GLN A 32 4.87 9.03 -2.93
N ALA A 33 4.44 8.04 -2.16
CA ALA A 33 3.57 6.99 -2.67
C ALA A 33 2.21 7.55 -3.11
N ARG A 34 1.65 8.49 -2.35
CA ARG A 34 0.37 9.10 -2.69
C ARG A 34 0.45 9.84 -4.02
N SER A 35 1.55 10.55 -4.25
CA SER A 35 1.75 11.26 -5.51
C SER A 35 1.76 10.29 -6.70
N TYR A 36 2.48 9.19 -6.57
CA TYR A 36 2.52 8.18 -7.62
C TYR A 36 1.17 7.49 -7.79
N ALA A 37 0.49 7.20 -6.67
CA ALA A 37 -0.82 6.54 -6.74
C ALA A 37 -1.84 7.40 -7.47
N ARG A 38 -1.80 8.71 -7.28
CA ARG A 38 -2.67 9.63 -8.01
C ARG A 38 -2.39 9.61 -9.51
N LEU A 39 -1.12 9.60 -9.89
CA LEU A 39 -0.73 9.52 -11.29
C LEU A 39 -1.17 8.21 -11.94
N LEU A 40 -1.04 7.11 -11.21
CA LEU A 40 -1.30 5.78 -11.74
C LEU A 40 -2.73 5.32 -11.54
N GLY A 41 -3.54 6.08 -10.81
CA GLY A 41 -4.92 5.70 -10.52
C GLY A 41 -5.04 4.51 -9.60
N SER A 42 -4.08 4.34 -8.69
CA SER A 42 -4.07 3.20 -7.77
C SER A 42 -5.17 3.32 -6.73
N SER A 43 -5.75 2.19 -6.34
CA SER A 43 -6.80 2.12 -5.32
C SER A 43 -6.27 1.75 -3.94
N ALA A 44 -5.01 1.37 -3.85
CA ALA A 44 -4.37 1.01 -2.59
C ALA A 44 -2.90 1.39 -2.62
N ILE A 45 -2.36 1.69 -1.45
CA ILE A 45 -0.94 1.94 -1.25
C ILE A 45 -0.45 0.99 -0.16
N VAL A 46 0.72 0.39 -0.38
CA VAL A 46 1.41 -0.39 0.64
C VAL A 46 2.76 0.27 0.86
N LEU A 47 3.00 0.71 2.09
CA LEU A 47 4.33 1.14 2.52
C LEU A 47 4.93 0.00 3.31
N CYS A 48 6.15 -0.39 2.99
CA CYS A 48 6.76 -1.50 3.70
C CYS A 48 8.25 -1.30 3.93
N ASP A 49 8.74 -1.91 4.98
CA ASP A 49 10.17 -2.09 5.21
C ASP A 49 10.41 -3.56 5.57
N LYS A 50 11.57 -3.87 6.13
CA LYS A 50 11.93 -5.25 6.44
C LYS A 50 11.10 -5.87 7.55
N ASP A 51 10.42 -5.07 8.37
CA ASP A 51 9.72 -5.55 9.56
C ASP A 51 8.21 -5.58 9.41
N TYR A 52 7.63 -4.61 8.68
CA TYR A 52 6.19 -4.48 8.63
C TYR A 52 5.73 -3.78 7.35
N LEU A 53 4.41 -3.79 7.15
CA LEU A 53 3.79 -3.05 6.06
C LEU A 53 2.56 -2.31 6.55
N LEU A 54 2.32 -1.16 5.95
CA LEU A 54 1.15 -0.33 6.18
C LEU A 54 0.31 -0.34 4.91
N VAL A 55 -0.95 -0.71 5.03
CA VAL A 55 -1.86 -0.83 3.89
C VAL A 55 -2.89 0.27 3.96
N TYR A 56 -2.92 1.08 2.93
CA TYR A 56 -3.87 2.19 2.79
C TYR A 56 -4.86 1.87 1.69
N GLU A 57 -6.13 1.97 1.99
CA GLU A 57 -7.18 1.84 1.00
C GLU A 57 -7.71 3.22 0.65
N LYS A 58 -7.89 3.47 -0.64
CA LYS A 58 -8.45 4.72 -1.10
C LYS A 58 -9.96 4.71 -0.88
N LYS A 59 -10.45 5.75 -0.22
CA LYS A 59 -11.89 6.04 -0.15
C LYS A 59 -12.14 7.20 -1.10
N ASP A 60 -12.32 8.42 -0.59
CA ASP A 60 -12.30 9.60 -1.44
C ASP A 60 -10.87 10.01 -1.73
N ASN A 61 -9.99 9.75 -0.77
CA ASN A 61 -8.59 10.09 -0.83
C ASN A 61 -7.82 9.14 0.07
N PHE A 62 -6.49 9.16 -0.02
CA PHE A 62 -5.63 8.44 0.91
C PHE A 62 -5.37 9.31 2.13
N ASP A 63 -5.59 8.76 3.31
CA ASP A 63 -5.38 9.43 4.57
C ASP A 63 -4.16 8.83 5.27
N ARG A 64 -3.19 9.67 5.60
CA ARG A 64 -1.94 9.28 6.24
C ARG A 64 -2.16 8.47 7.52
N ASP A 65 -3.20 8.73 8.25
CA ASP A 65 -3.47 8.09 9.54
C ASP A 65 -4.45 6.93 9.44
N SER A 66 -4.97 6.65 8.26
CA SER A 66 -5.97 5.60 8.06
C SER A 66 -5.34 4.42 7.34
N TYR A 67 -4.74 3.52 8.11
CA TYR A 67 -4.04 2.36 7.56
C TYR A 67 -4.26 1.15 8.44
N LYS A 68 -3.99 -0.03 7.86
CA LYS A 68 -3.89 -1.29 8.61
C LYS A 68 -2.42 -1.71 8.59
N LYS A 69 -1.88 -2.03 9.75
CA LYS A 69 -0.50 -2.46 9.91
C LYS A 69 -0.43 -3.97 10.02
N TYR A 70 0.49 -4.56 9.28
CA TYR A 70 0.78 -5.99 9.35
C TYR A 70 2.28 -6.17 9.54
N TYR A 71 2.65 -7.12 10.39
CA TYR A 71 4.03 -7.59 10.44
C TYR A 71 4.18 -8.76 9.48
N TRP A 72 5.34 -8.89 8.86
CA TRP A 72 5.55 -9.96 7.87
C TRP A 72 5.24 -11.33 8.43
N GLY A 73 5.64 -11.59 9.69
CA GLY A 73 5.37 -12.87 10.34
C GLY A 73 3.90 -13.19 10.49
N GLU A 74 3.04 -12.18 10.62
CA GLU A 74 1.60 -12.39 10.72
C GLU A 74 1.01 -12.97 9.43
N LEU A 75 1.62 -12.67 8.30
CA LEU A 75 1.12 -13.09 7.00
C LEU A 75 1.32 -14.58 6.74
N GLU A 76 2.03 -15.28 7.61
CA GLU A 76 2.09 -16.73 7.57
C GLU A 76 0.76 -17.38 7.98
N ASN A 77 -0.06 -16.63 8.71
CA ASN A 77 -1.42 -17.07 9.06
C ASN A 77 -2.32 -16.89 7.83
N PRO A 78 -2.95 -17.98 7.33
CA PRO A 78 -3.80 -17.85 6.13
C PRO A 78 -4.94 -16.86 6.27
N ASP A 79 -5.53 -16.73 7.46
CA ASP A 79 -6.64 -15.80 7.68
C ASP A 79 -6.17 -14.35 7.54
N VAL A 80 -5.00 -14.04 8.09
CA VAL A 80 -4.44 -12.69 7.99
C VAL A 80 -4.06 -12.41 6.54
N PHE A 81 -3.44 -13.36 5.88
CA PHE A 81 -3.06 -13.21 4.47
C PHE A 81 -4.28 -12.97 3.59
N ASN A 82 -5.37 -13.71 3.83
CA ASN A 82 -6.61 -13.53 3.07
C ASN A 82 -7.23 -12.16 3.34
N GLU A 83 -7.16 -11.67 4.57
CA GLU A 83 -7.61 -10.32 4.89
C GLU A 83 -6.86 -9.29 4.06
N LEU A 84 -5.55 -9.42 3.99
CA LEU A 84 -4.72 -8.51 3.19
C LEU A 84 -5.07 -8.58 1.71
N LYS A 85 -5.21 -9.78 1.17
CA LYS A 85 -5.58 -9.96 -0.23
C LYS A 85 -6.91 -9.28 -0.54
N ASN A 86 -7.89 -9.42 0.35
CA ASN A 86 -9.19 -8.79 0.15
C ASN A 86 -9.09 -7.27 0.18
N LYS A 87 -8.27 -6.73 1.07
CA LYS A 87 -8.05 -5.28 1.12
C LYS A 87 -7.40 -4.75 -0.15
N LEU A 88 -6.50 -5.50 -0.73
CA LEU A 88 -5.81 -5.12 -1.95
C LEU A 88 -6.58 -5.50 -3.20
N ASN A 89 -7.63 -6.25 -3.06
CA ASN A 89 -8.49 -6.69 -4.17
C ASN A 89 -7.70 -7.48 -5.22
N ILE A 90 -6.89 -8.38 -4.75
CA ILE A 90 -6.07 -9.23 -5.63
C ILE A 90 -6.35 -10.71 -5.42
#